data_9fdf4a3a1cfc12cdabc0afb399a145e3
#
_entry.id   9fdf4a3a1cfc12cdabc0afb399a145e3
#
_cell.length_a   1.000
_cell.length_b   1.000
_cell.length_c   1.000
_cell.angle_alpha   90.00
_cell.angle_beta   90.00
_cell.angle_gamma   90.00
#
_symmetry.space_group_name_H-M   'P 1'
#
loop_
_entity.id
_entity.type
_entity.pdbx_description
1 polymer ?
#
loop_
_entity_poly.entity_id
_entity_poly.type
_entity_poly.pdbx_seq_one_letter_code
_entity_poly.pdbx_strand_id
1 'polypeptide(L)'
;LGGPSGSGKTLSSLLMAYGLVKGEHPEWPDDKIWENICIIDTENGSASLYANSSVGQYKTGSYFTIPMEPPYTFESYEAAIHAAEDANIKVIIIDSLTHLWQGEGGALDMQSKVASARYQGNSYMAWRDITPKLNHLMDVILQSPCHIIGNIRAKTDYVQEKNAAGKTVVKNVGMGLQMRDGVEFEFSTVFMLDQDHIANATKDRTGLFDGKYFTITPETGKEIYRWLASSDSASVPEKKTAPAPVKTEPEPAETTDAVTVEQVDALIKSRVAGVTPEEKKQIIAELKEIAGTANYMKITDPGVLKAIYDHFNG
;
A
#
# COMPACT_ATOMS: atom_id res chain seq x y z
N LEU A 1 -4.96 -10.01 3.27
CA LEU A 1 -4.71 -11.12 4.16
C LEU A 1 -3.29 -11.63 3.98
N GLY A 2 -2.51 -11.70 5.06
CA GLY A 2 -1.16 -12.29 5.07
C GLY A 2 -1.16 -13.67 5.71
N GLY A 3 -0.24 -14.54 5.31
CA GLY A 3 -0.06 -15.83 5.98
C GLY A 3 0.75 -16.83 5.16
N PRO A 4 1.28 -17.90 5.83
CA PRO A 4 2.03 -18.93 5.14
C PRO A 4 1.15 -19.73 4.17
N SER A 5 1.79 -20.59 3.37
CA SER A 5 1.05 -21.56 2.54
C SER A 5 0.21 -22.47 3.43
N GLY A 6 -1.03 -22.74 3.03
CA GLY A 6 -1.96 -23.57 3.82
C GLY A 6 -2.68 -22.86 4.97
N SER A 7 -2.43 -21.58 5.23
CA SER A 7 -3.12 -20.83 6.30
C SER A 7 -4.60 -20.48 6.01
N GLY A 8 -5.14 -20.89 4.85
CA GLY A 8 -6.55 -20.67 4.50
C GLY A 8 -6.90 -19.31 3.93
N LYS A 9 -5.92 -18.53 3.43
CA LYS A 9 -6.15 -17.18 2.86
C LYS A 9 -7.28 -17.14 1.83
N THR A 10 -7.23 -18.01 0.83
CA THR A 10 -8.22 -18.05 -0.26
C THR A 10 -9.65 -18.25 0.26
N LEU A 11 -9.85 -19.25 1.13
CA LEU A 11 -11.16 -19.50 1.73
C LEU A 11 -11.60 -18.32 2.61
N SER A 12 -10.71 -17.82 3.45
CA SER A 12 -11.00 -16.66 4.32
C SER A 12 -11.39 -15.43 3.52
N SER A 13 -10.72 -15.16 2.38
CA SER A 13 -11.06 -14.08 1.48
C SER A 13 -12.44 -14.26 0.87
N LEU A 14 -12.79 -15.47 0.43
CA LEU A 14 -14.10 -15.80 -0.11
C LEU A 14 -15.21 -15.60 0.93
N LEU A 15 -15.02 -16.09 2.15
CA LEU A 15 -16.00 -15.94 3.24
C LEU A 15 -16.19 -14.46 3.62
N MET A 16 -15.10 -13.70 3.68
CA MET A 16 -15.15 -12.26 3.96
C MET A 16 -15.82 -11.50 2.83
N ALA A 17 -15.51 -11.83 1.56
CA ALA A 17 -16.13 -11.24 0.39
C ALA A 17 -17.64 -11.50 0.36
N TYR A 18 -18.04 -12.75 0.58
CA TYR A 18 -19.46 -13.10 0.72
C TYR A 18 -20.14 -12.25 1.80
N GLY A 19 -19.49 -12.11 2.96
CA GLY A 19 -20.00 -11.31 4.06
C GLY A 19 -20.18 -9.82 3.73
N LEU A 20 -19.23 -9.24 3.00
CA LEU A 20 -19.31 -7.85 2.52
C LEU A 20 -20.52 -7.65 1.62
N VAL A 21 -20.67 -8.47 0.56
CA VAL A 21 -21.81 -8.38 -0.37
C VAL A 21 -23.13 -8.66 0.35
N LYS A 22 -23.19 -9.68 1.24
CA LYS A 22 -24.40 -10.00 2.02
C LYS A 22 -24.76 -8.90 3.02
N GLY A 23 -23.77 -8.18 3.54
CA GLY A 23 -23.99 -7.01 4.39
C GLY A 23 -24.63 -5.85 3.63
N GLU A 24 -24.17 -5.60 2.39
CA GLU A 24 -24.70 -4.58 1.49
C GLU A 24 -26.12 -4.95 0.98
N HIS A 25 -26.31 -6.23 0.66
CA HIS A 25 -27.53 -6.75 0.06
C HIS A 25 -28.11 -7.94 0.83
N PRO A 26 -28.64 -7.73 2.04
CA PRO A 26 -29.14 -8.81 2.89
C PRO A 26 -30.33 -9.57 2.25
N GLU A 27 -31.07 -8.92 1.34
CA GLU A 27 -32.21 -9.48 0.64
C GLU A 27 -31.83 -10.39 -0.55
N TRP A 28 -30.59 -10.34 -1.04
CA TRP A 28 -30.20 -11.17 -2.18
C TRP A 28 -30.06 -12.64 -1.80
N PRO A 29 -30.47 -13.56 -2.70
CA PRO A 29 -30.17 -14.98 -2.53
C PRO A 29 -28.67 -15.24 -2.65
N ASP A 30 -28.20 -16.33 -2.07
CA ASP A 30 -26.78 -16.64 -1.96
C ASP A 30 -26.08 -16.75 -3.31
N ASP A 31 -26.73 -17.32 -4.32
CA ASP A 31 -26.17 -17.42 -5.68
C ASP A 31 -25.85 -16.03 -6.23
N LYS A 32 -26.77 -15.07 -6.07
CA LYS A 32 -26.56 -13.70 -6.51
C LYS A 32 -25.42 -13.00 -5.72
N ILE A 33 -25.25 -13.33 -4.45
CA ILE A 33 -24.14 -12.83 -3.65
C ILE A 33 -22.81 -13.31 -4.25
N TRP A 34 -22.69 -14.61 -4.54
CA TRP A 34 -21.49 -15.19 -5.11
C TRP A 34 -21.17 -14.67 -6.51
N GLU A 35 -22.16 -14.41 -7.36
CA GLU A 35 -22.01 -13.81 -8.68
C GLU A 35 -21.45 -12.38 -8.65
N ASN A 36 -21.40 -11.74 -7.49
CA ASN A 36 -20.82 -10.40 -7.31
C ASN A 36 -19.40 -10.42 -6.72
N ILE A 37 -18.76 -11.58 -6.72
CA ILE A 37 -17.38 -11.78 -6.26
C ILE A 37 -16.53 -12.22 -7.46
N CYS A 38 -15.36 -11.61 -7.61
CA CYS A 38 -14.37 -11.99 -8.62
C CYS A 38 -13.02 -12.27 -7.96
N ILE A 39 -12.36 -13.35 -8.38
CA ILE A 39 -10.98 -13.66 -7.98
C ILE A 39 -10.06 -13.48 -9.18
N ILE A 40 -9.05 -12.62 -9.03
CA ILE A 40 -7.88 -12.57 -9.91
C ILE A 40 -6.91 -13.63 -9.39
N ASP A 41 -6.84 -14.78 -10.08
CA ASP A 41 -6.12 -15.97 -9.62
C ASP A 41 -4.77 -16.09 -10.32
N THR A 42 -3.70 -15.90 -9.55
CA THR A 42 -2.30 -16.11 -9.99
C THR A 42 -1.71 -17.41 -9.42
N GLU A 43 -2.53 -18.21 -8.72
CA GLU A 43 -2.12 -19.45 -8.03
C GLU A 43 -2.54 -20.71 -8.82
N ASN A 44 -2.45 -20.65 -10.15
CA ASN A 44 -2.70 -21.78 -11.06
C ASN A 44 -4.07 -22.46 -10.90
N GLY A 45 -5.13 -21.67 -10.75
CA GLY A 45 -6.50 -22.19 -10.65
C GLY A 45 -6.87 -22.69 -9.26
N SER A 46 -6.07 -22.38 -8.23
CA SER A 46 -6.34 -22.81 -6.85
C SER A 46 -7.68 -22.29 -6.32
N ALA A 47 -8.09 -21.11 -6.78
CA ALA A 47 -9.39 -20.54 -6.45
C ALA A 47 -10.56 -21.44 -6.94
N SER A 48 -10.44 -22.06 -8.08
CA SER A 48 -11.50 -22.92 -8.66
C SER A 48 -11.85 -24.15 -7.80
N LEU A 49 -10.93 -24.58 -6.91
CA LEU A 49 -11.17 -25.69 -5.98
C LEU A 49 -12.26 -25.39 -4.95
N TYR A 50 -12.52 -24.11 -4.72
CA TYR A 50 -13.53 -23.66 -3.76
C TYR A 50 -14.88 -23.36 -4.41
N ALA A 51 -14.97 -23.31 -5.75
CA ALA A 51 -16.23 -23.00 -6.44
C ALA A 51 -17.25 -24.14 -6.25
N ASN A 52 -18.48 -23.79 -5.85
CA ASN A 52 -19.58 -24.74 -5.59
C ASN A 52 -19.18 -25.89 -4.64
N SER A 53 -18.36 -25.62 -3.67
CA SER A 53 -17.83 -26.63 -2.77
C SER A 53 -18.33 -26.49 -1.33
N SER A 54 -18.08 -27.52 -0.51
CA SER A 54 -18.35 -27.47 0.92
C SER A 54 -17.02 -27.66 1.66
N VAL A 55 -16.64 -26.68 2.47
CA VAL A 55 -15.41 -26.71 3.27
C VAL A 55 -15.79 -26.52 4.74
N GLY A 56 -15.68 -27.60 5.52
CA GLY A 56 -16.16 -27.61 6.90
C GLY A 56 -17.67 -27.32 6.94
N GLN A 57 -18.05 -26.29 7.67
CA GLN A 57 -19.45 -25.84 7.79
C GLN A 57 -19.88 -24.84 6.70
N TYR A 58 -18.95 -24.39 5.86
CA TYR A 58 -19.22 -23.36 4.86
C TYR A 58 -19.49 -23.97 3.51
N LYS A 59 -20.49 -23.43 2.82
CA LYS A 59 -20.81 -23.75 1.44
C LYS A 59 -20.52 -22.53 0.59
N THR A 60 -19.70 -22.69 -0.44
CA THR A 60 -19.41 -21.65 -1.42
C THR A 60 -20.25 -21.85 -2.65
N GLY A 61 -20.54 -20.75 -3.36
CA GLY A 61 -21.26 -20.78 -4.63
C GLY A 61 -20.33 -20.60 -5.83
N SER A 62 -20.92 -20.23 -6.93
CA SER A 62 -20.23 -19.90 -8.19
C SER A 62 -19.85 -18.43 -8.19
N TYR A 63 -18.57 -18.13 -8.40
CA TYR A 63 -18.03 -16.76 -8.50
C TYR A 63 -17.18 -16.62 -9.76
N PHE A 64 -16.92 -15.37 -10.16
CA PHE A 64 -16.07 -15.11 -11.31
C PHE A 64 -14.59 -15.34 -10.98
N THR A 65 -13.85 -15.83 -11.95
CA THR A 65 -12.40 -16.00 -11.84
C THR A 65 -11.73 -15.44 -13.09
N ILE A 66 -10.74 -14.59 -12.89
CA ILE A 66 -9.84 -14.11 -13.95
C ILE A 66 -8.50 -14.83 -13.73
N PRO A 67 -8.21 -15.91 -14.49
CA PRO A 67 -6.93 -16.57 -14.39
C PRO A 67 -5.84 -15.66 -14.95
N MET A 68 -4.73 -15.58 -14.22
CA MET A 68 -3.58 -14.79 -14.63
C MET A 68 -2.34 -15.69 -14.66
N GLU A 69 -1.69 -15.73 -15.82
CA GLU A 69 -0.44 -16.45 -16.02
C GLU A 69 0.73 -15.47 -16.13
N PRO A 70 1.98 -15.93 -15.94
CA PRO A 70 3.15 -15.09 -16.18
C PRO A 70 3.16 -14.55 -17.62
N PRO A 71 3.65 -13.33 -17.84
CA PRO A 71 4.28 -12.43 -16.87
C PRO A 71 3.28 -11.64 -16.03
N TYR A 72 3.53 -11.57 -14.71
CA TYR A 72 2.69 -10.85 -13.73
C TYR A 72 3.03 -9.36 -13.69
N THR A 73 2.72 -8.64 -14.78
CA THR A 73 3.05 -7.22 -14.92
C THR A 73 2.04 -6.32 -14.19
N PHE A 74 2.44 -5.10 -13.88
CA PHE A 74 1.52 -4.10 -13.30
C PHE A 74 0.31 -3.87 -14.20
N GLU A 75 0.55 -3.77 -15.50
CA GLU A 75 -0.47 -3.56 -16.52
C GLU A 75 -1.47 -4.72 -16.60
N SER A 76 -1.01 -5.98 -16.38
CA SER A 76 -1.89 -7.16 -16.35
C SER A 76 -2.82 -7.15 -15.13
N TYR A 77 -2.31 -6.75 -13.95
CA TYR A 77 -3.16 -6.60 -12.75
C TYR A 77 -4.18 -5.48 -12.92
N GLU A 78 -3.76 -4.33 -13.43
CA GLU A 78 -4.64 -3.20 -13.72
C GLU A 78 -5.76 -3.59 -14.68
N ALA A 79 -5.43 -4.25 -15.79
CA ALA A 79 -6.42 -4.73 -16.75
C ALA A 79 -7.41 -5.73 -16.13
N ALA A 80 -6.94 -6.63 -15.25
CA ALA A 80 -7.81 -7.59 -14.57
C ALA A 80 -8.74 -6.90 -13.56
N ILE A 81 -8.28 -5.88 -12.84
CA ILE A 81 -9.09 -5.09 -11.92
C ILE A 81 -10.19 -4.37 -12.72
N HIS A 82 -9.84 -3.65 -13.79
CA HIS A 82 -10.80 -2.94 -14.62
C HIS A 82 -11.81 -3.87 -15.30
N ALA A 83 -11.40 -5.06 -15.73
CA ALA A 83 -12.33 -6.05 -16.27
C ALA A 83 -13.39 -6.50 -15.25
N ALA A 84 -13.00 -6.64 -13.97
CA ALA A 84 -13.95 -6.96 -12.90
C ALA A 84 -14.86 -5.75 -12.58
N GLU A 85 -14.34 -4.54 -12.58
CA GLU A 85 -15.10 -3.30 -12.40
C GLU A 85 -16.16 -3.13 -13.50
N ASP A 86 -15.77 -3.33 -14.76
CA ASP A 86 -16.67 -3.24 -15.92
C ASP A 86 -17.78 -4.31 -15.87
N ALA A 87 -17.51 -5.45 -15.23
CA ALA A 87 -18.50 -6.48 -14.96
C ALA A 87 -19.42 -6.17 -13.77
N ASN A 88 -19.29 -4.97 -13.16
CA ASN A 88 -20.06 -4.53 -11.98
C ASN A 88 -19.91 -5.45 -10.76
N ILE A 89 -18.75 -6.04 -10.59
CA ILE A 89 -18.40 -6.84 -9.41
C ILE A 89 -18.37 -5.94 -8.16
N LYS A 90 -18.81 -6.49 -7.02
CA LYS A 90 -18.78 -5.77 -5.73
C LYS A 90 -17.48 -5.99 -4.95
N VAL A 91 -16.93 -7.18 -5.01
CA VAL A 91 -15.70 -7.54 -4.29
C VAL A 91 -14.72 -8.24 -5.23
N ILE A 92 -13.52 -7.69 -5.34
CA ILE A 92 -12.40 -8.28 -6.07
C ILE A 92 -11.42 -8.87 -5.06
N ILE A 93 -11.08 -10.14 -5.23
CA ILE A 93 -10.02 -10.81 -4.47
C ILE A 93 -8.82 -10.95 -5.40
N ILE A 94 -7.62 -10.53 -4.96
CA ILE A 94 -6.36 -10.73 -5.69
C ILE A 94 -5.58 -11.83 -4.98
N ASP A 95 -5.51 -12.99 -5.56
CA ASP A 95 -4.83 -14.17 -5.01
C ASP A 95 -3.74 -14.70 -5.96
N SER A 96 -2.50 -14.18 -5.85
CA SER A 96 -1.99 -13.33 -4.78
C SER A 96 -1.25 -12.09 -5.30
N LEU A 97 -1.15 -11.04 -4.47
CA LEU A 97 -0.29 -9.89 -4.71
C LEU A 97 1.21 -10.23 -4.62
N THR A 98 1.57 -11.37 -4.06
CA THR A 98 2.97 -11.82 -3.96
C THR A 98 3.62 -11.97 -5.34
N HIS A 99 2.88 -12.44 -6.36
CA HIS A 99 3.42 -12.59 -7.70
C HIS A 99 3.66 -11.26 -8.40
N LEU A 100 2.89 -10.21 -8.06
CA LEU A 100 3.18 -8.83 -8.48
C LEU A 100 4.56 -8.35 -8.01
N TRP A 101 5.00 -8.82 -6.84
CA TRP A 101 6.29 -8.44 -6.26
C TRP A 101 7.43 -9.31 -6.80
N GLN A 102 7.34 -10.63 -6.66
CA GLN A 102 8.44 -11.56 -6.91
C GLN A 102 8.19 -12.59 -8.02
N GLY A 103 7.04 -12.52 -8.72
CA GLY A 103 6.77 -13.36 -9.88
C GLY A 103 7.52 -12.90 -11.13
N GLU A 104 7.52 -13.73 -12.17
CA GLU A 104 8.05 -13.37 -13.48
C GLU A 104 7.27 -12.17 -14.05
N GLY A 105 8.00 -11.13 -14.48
CA GLY A 105 7.39 -9.86 -14.89
C GLY A 105 6.95 -8.94 -13.73
N GLY A 106 7.03 -9.40 -12.48
CA GLY A 106 6.75 -8.59 -11.29
C GLY A 106 7.84 -7.58 -10.97
N ALA A 107 7.66 -6.85 -9.88
CA ALA A 107 8.48 -5.70 -9.53
C ALA A 107 9.98 -6.00 -9.43
N LEU A 108 10.36 -7.12 -8.79
CA LEU A 108 11.77 -7.51 -8.62
C LEU A 108 12.41 -7.97 -9.94
N ASP A 109 11.66 -8.69 -10.77
CA ASP A 109 12.14 -9.11 -12.09
C ASP A 109 12.32 -7.90 -13.02
N MET A 110 11.34 -7.00 -13.06
CA MET A 110 11.43 -5.75 -13.82
C MET A 110 12.60 -4.89 -13.33
N GLN A 111 12.79 -4.77 -12.03
CA GLN A 111 13.90 -4.02 -11.42
C GLN A 111 15.25 -4.59 -11.87
N SER A 112 15.42 -5.91 -11.84
CA SER A 112 16.65 -6.57 -12.29
C SER A 112 16.93 -6.32 -13.78
N LYS A 113 15.91 -6.44 -14.63
CA LYS A 113 16.01 -6.17 -16.08
C LYS A 113 16.38 -4.71 -16.36
N VAL A 114 15.73 -3.75 -15.69
CA VAL A 114 16.00 -2.31 -15.83
C VAL A 114 17.40 -1.96 -15.31
N ALA A 115 17.81 -2.53 -14.17
CA ALA A 115 19.16 -2.34 -13.62
C ALA A 115 20.24 -2.73 -14.63
N SER A 116 20.10 -3.90 -15.23
CA SER A 116 21.03 -4.42 -16.24
C SER A 116 21.04 -3.59 -17.52
N ALA A 117 19.86 -3.20 -18.01
CA ALA A 117 19.73 -2.52 -19.29
C ALA A 117 20.10 -1.03 -19.26
N ARG A 118 19.84 -0.32 -18.15
CA ARG A 118 19.95 1.14 -18.08
C ARG A 118 20.96 1.65 -17.06
N TYR A 119 21.23 0.89 -16.00
CA TYR A 119 21.99 1.36 -14.85
C TYR A 119 23.23 0.53 -14.52
N GLN A 120 23.76 -0.20 -15.52
CA GLN A 120 25.00 -1.00 -15.39
C GLN A 120 24.98 -1.97 -14.19
N GLY A 121 23.79 -2.55 -13.92
CA GLY A 121 23.56 -3.46 -12.80
C GLY A 121 23.22 -2.76 -11.47
N ASN A 122 23.13 -1.44 -11.41
CA ASN A 122 22.74 -0.73 -10.18
C ASN A 122 21.26 -0.90 -9.88
N SER A 123 20.94 -1.85 -9.02
CA SER A 123 19.59 -2.19 -8.60
C SER A 123 18.88 -1.05 -7.84
N TYR A 124 19.62 -0.25 -7.06
CA TYR A 124 19.05 0.89 -6.35
C TYR A 124 18.51 1.96 -7.30
N MET A 125 19.29 2.29 -8.35
CA MET A 125 18.85 3.27 -9.35
C MET A 125 17.64 2.79 -10.18
N ALA A 126 17.52 1.49 -10.42
CA ALA A 126 16.41 0.93 -11.17
C ALA A 126 15.04 1.12 -10.50
N TRP A 127 14.99 1.23 -9.17
CA TRP A 127 13.76 1.53 -8.45
C TRP A 127 13.14 2.87 -8.82
N ARG A 128 13.92 3.80 -9.35
CA ARG A 128 13.42 5.08 -9.88
C ARG A 128 12.38 4.88 -10.99
N ASP A 129 12.58 3.84 -11.84
CA ASP A 129 11.69 3.52 -12.95
C ASP A 129 10.50 2.62 -12.52
N ILE A 130 10.70 1.79 -11.50
CA ILE A 130 9.72 0.78 -11.08
C ILE A 130 8.74 1.33 -10.02
N THR A 131 9.24 2.14 -9.06
CA THR A 131 8.42 2.66 -7.97
C THR A 131 7.19 3.44 -8.46
N PRO A 132 7.28 4.32 -9.48
CA PRO A 132 6.09 5.03 -9.98
C PRO A 132 5.01 4.09 -10.53
N LYS A 133 5.40 3.00 -11.20
CA LYS A 133 4.46 2.00 -11.73
C LYS A 133 3.76 1.24 -10.62
N LEU A 134 4.52 0.82 -9.59
CA LEU A 134 3.94 0.16 -8.44
C LEU A 134 2.98 1.08 -7.69
N ASN A 135 3.35 2.34 -7.48
CA ASN A 135 2.48 3.32 -6.85
C ASN A 135 1.20 3.55 -7.66
N HIS A 136 1.32 3.65 -9.00
CA HIS A 136 0.14 3.77 -9.88
C HIS A 136 -0.83 2.59 -9.69
N LEU A 137 -0.34 1.35 -9.69
CA LEU A 137 -1.21 0.20 -9.45
C LEU A 137 -1.83 0.21 -8.04
N MET A 138 -1.07 0.66 -7.02
CA MET A 138 -1.66 0.84 -5.69
C MET A 138 -2.76 1.90 -5.70
N ASP A 139 -2.59 2.99 -6.46
CA ASP A 139 -3.64 4.00 -6.63
C ASP A 139 -4.88 3.41 -7.32
N VAL A 140 -4.71 2.56 -8.35
CA VAL A 140 -5.82 1.82 -9.00
C VAL A 140 -6.57 0.96 -7.98
N ILE A 141 -5.85 0.21 -7.14
CA ILE A 141 -6.45 -0.63 -6.08
C ILE A 141 -7.24 0.24 -5.08
N LEU A 142 -6.68 1.37 -4.66
CA LEU A 142 -7.29 2.23 -3.63
C LEU A 142 -8.46 3.07 -4.16
N GLN A 143 -8.48 3.37 -5.46
CA GLN A 143 -9.53 4.17 -6.11
C GLN A 143 -10.64 3.31 -6.72
N SER A 144 -10.47 1.99 -6.70
CA SER A 144 -11.48 1.06 -7.21
C SER A 144 -12.84 1.29 -6.53
N PRO A 145 -13.95 1.31 -7.29
CA PRO A 145 -15.29 1.34 -6.72
C PRO A 145 -15.68 0.02 -6.02
N CYS A 146 -14.88 -1.04 -6.22
CA CYS A 146 -15.08 -2.34 -5.60
C CYS A 146 -14.36 -2.43 -4.25
N HIS A 147 -14.82 -3.29 -3.36
CA HIS A 147 -14.00 -3.71 -2.23
C HIS A 147 -12.87 -4.62 -2.73
N ILE A 148 -11.62 -4.34 -2.37
CA ILE A 148 -10.48 -5.15 -2.78
C ILE A 148 -9.88 -5.89 -1.59
N ILE A 149 -9.75 -7.21 -1.74
CA ILE A 149 -9.09 -8.10 -0.76
C ILE A 149 -7.82 -8.65 -1.40
N GLY A 150 -6.65 -8.22 -0.91
CA GLY A 150 -5.36 -8.74 -1.38
C GLY A 150 -4.85 -9.88 -0.49
N ASN A 151 -4.54 -11.03 -1.09
CA ASN A 151 -3.83 -12.12 -0.44
C ASN A 151 -2.33 -11.98 -0.67
N ILE A 152 -1.54 -12.10 0.41
CA ILE A 152 -0.09 -12.00 0.36
C ILE A 152 0.49 -13.19 1.11
N ARG A 153 1.47 -13.87 0.49
CA ARG A 153 2.23 -14.92 1.20
C ARG A 153 3.09 -14.29 2.27
N ALA A 154 3.19 -14.94 3.41
CA ALA A 154 4.11 -14.56 4.47
C ALA A 154 5.14 -15.66 4.71
N LYS A 155 6.33 -15.27 5.11
CA LYS A 155 7.41 -16.14 5.55
C LYS A 155 7.95 -15.68 6.88
N THR A 156 8.61 -16.59 7.61
CA THR A 156 9.32 -16.23 8.82
C THR A 156 10.47 -15.29 8.50
N ASP A 157 10.49 -14.13 9.12
CA ASP A 157 11.58 -13.17 9.01
C ASP A 157 12.57 -13.36 10.14
N TYR A 158 13.86 -13.23 9.78
CA TYR A 158 14.98 -13.34 10.68
C TYR A 158 15.84 -12.09 10.60
N VAL A 159 16.20 -11.52 11.75
CA VAL A 159 17.22 -10.48 11.83
C VAL A 159 18.51 -11.04 12.42
N GLN A 160 19.62 -10.54 11.91
CA GLN A 160 20.94 -10.79 12.48
C GLN A 160 21.28 -9.67 13.46
N GLU A 161 21.38 -10.00 14.72
CA GLU A 161 21.79 -9.09 15.79
C GLU A 161 23.14 -9.52 16.34
N LYS A 162 23.95 -8.56 16.82
CA LYS A 162 25.14 -8.88 17.60
C LYS A 162 24.76 -8.99 19.07
N ASN A 163 25.04 -10.12 19.70
CA ASN A 163 24.85 -10.28 21.14
C ASN A 163 25.91 -9.47 21.92
N ALA A 164 25.76 -9.42 23.25
CA ALA A 164 26.66 -8.70 24.15
C ALA A 164 28.14 -9.14 24.02
N ALA A 165 28.44 -10.33 23.47
CA ALA A 165 29.76 -10.84 23.20
C ALA A 165 30.26 -10.54 21.77
N GLY A 166 29.51 -9.70 20.99
CA GLY A 166 29.88 -9.32 19.62
C GLY A 166 29.62 -10.42 18.57
N LYS A 167 29.07 -11.59 18.96
CA LYS A 167 28.78 -12.69 18.05
C LYS A 167 27.42 -12.46 17.36
N THR A 168 27.37 -12.63 16.04
CA THR A 168 26.14 -12.57 15.26
C THR A 168 25.20 -13.72 15.66
N VAL A 169 23.99 -13.39 16.09
CA VAL A 169 22.89 -14.32 16.35
C VAL A 169 21.73 -14.03 15.42
N VAL A 170 21.10 -15.09 14.91
CA VAL A 170 19.89 -14.99 14.10
C VAL A 170 18.68 -15.09 15.02
N LYS A 171 17.85 -14.04 15.01
CA LYS A 171 16.64 -13.96 15.80
C LYS A 171 15.42 -13.97 14.87
N ASN A 172 14.46 -14.83 15.17
CA ASN A 172 13.15 -14.80 14.52
C ASN A 172 12.39 -13.57 15.02
N VAL A 173 11.91 -12.74 14.09
CA VAL A 173 11.16 -11.50 14.39
C VAL A 173 9.69 -11.59 14.01
N GLY A 174 9.21 -12.79 13.67
CA GLY A 174 7.82 -13.01 13.28
C GLY A 174 7.67 -13.40 11.82
N MET A 175 6.50 -13.15 11.27
CA MET A 175 6.19 -13.39 9.86
C MET A 175 6.13 -12.07 9.10
N GLY A 176 6.94 -11.94 8.03
CA GLY A 176 6.94 -10.82 7.12
C GLY A 176 6.15 -11.13 5.83
N LEU A 177 5.45 -10.13 5.31
CA LEU A 177 4.75 -10.24 4.04
C LEU A 177 5.74 -10.29 2.87
N GLN A 178 5.51 -11.19 1.92
CA GLN A 178 6.32 -11.27 0.69
C GLN A 178 5.82 -10.22 -0.32
N MET A 179 6.05 -8.97 0.01
CA MET A 179 5.68 -7.80 -0.77
C MET A 179 6.66 -6.66 -0.45
N ARG A 180 6.51 -5.50 -1.10
CA ARG A 180 7.24 -4.28 -0.74
C ARG A 180 6.94 -3.91 0.71
N ASP A 181 7.99 -3.52 1.44
CA ASP A 181 7.83 -3.01 2.79
C ASP A 181 6.89 -1.81 2.82
N GLY A 182 5.95 -1.81 3.75
CA GLY A 182 4.97 -0.75 3.91
C GLY A 182 3.69 -0.91 3.09
N VAL A 183 3.54 -1.97 2.28
CA VAL A 183 2.29 -2.22 1.53
C VAL A 183 1.07 -2.32 2.46
N GLU A 184 1.28 -2.79 3.69
CA GLU A 184 0.25 -2.88 4.72
C GLU A 184 -0.32 -1.51 5.11
N PHE A 185 0.42 -0.42 4.89
CA PHE A 185 -0.06 0.94 5.21
C PHE A 185 -1.14 1.42 4.24
N GLU A 186 -1.23 0.84 3.07
CA GLU A 186 -2.23 1.21 2.07
C GLU A 186 -3.61 0.63 2.39
N PHE A 187 -3.68 -0.56 2.99
CA PHE A 187 -4.95 -1.21 3.32
C PHE A 187 -5.56 -0.69 4.63
N SER A 188 -6.90 -0.67 4.69
CA SER A 188 -7.64 -0.25 5.90
C SER A 188 -7.48 -1.24 7.04
N THR A 189 -7.47 -2.54 6.74
CA THR A 189 -7.31 -3.62 7.70
C THR A 189 -6.37 -4.68 7.15
N VAL A 190 -5.46 -5.17 7.96
CA VAL A 190 -4.52 -6.24 7.62
C VAL A 190 -4.64 -7.36 8.64
N PHE A 191 -5.04 -8.54 8.18
CA PHE A 191 -5.11 -9.76 8.99
C PHE A 191 -3.96 -10.69 8.65
N MET A 192 -3.26 -11.17 9.67
CA MET A 192 -2.29 -12.26 9.56
C MET A 192 -2.94 -13.56 10.02
N LEU A 193 -2.87 -14.58 9.16
CA LEU A 193 -3.38 -15.91 9.43
C LEU A 193 -2.22 -16.85 9.77
N ASP A 194 -2.42 -17.67 10.79
CA ASP A 194 -1.52 -18.76 11.14
C ASP A 194 -1.91 -20.08 10.46
N GLN A 195 -1.21 -21.18 10.82
CA GLN A 195 -1.46 -22.53 10.28
C GLN A 195 -2.77 -23.16 10.81
N ASP A 196 -3.29 -22.67 11.94
CA ASP A 196 -4.54 -23.10 12.55
C ASP A 196 -5.73 -22.27 12.04
N HIS A 197 -5.51 -21.46 11.01
CA HIS A 197 -6.49 -20.56 10.38
C HIS A 197 -7.00 -19.45 11.32
N ILE A 198 -6.24 -19.13 12.35
CA ILE A 198 -6.56 -18.03 13.27
C ILE A 198 -5.99 -16.75 12.70
N ALA A 199 -6.84 -15.75 12.59
CA ALA A 199 -6.49 -14.40 12.15
C ALA A 199 -6.28 -13.49 13.35
N ASN A 200 -5.31 -12.60 13.24
CA ASN A 200 -5.17 -11.43 14.11
C ASN A 200 -4.95 -10.18 13.25
N ALA A 201 -5.50 -9.06 13.67
CA ALA A 201 -5.28 -7.78 12.99
C ALA A 201 -3.91 -7.21 13.38
N THR A 202 -3.01 -7.05 12.38
CA THR A 202 -1.75 -6.33 12.56
C THR A 202 -1.90 -4.84 12.22
N LYS A 203 -2.98 -4.50 11.51
CA LYS A 203 -3.47 -3.15 11.29
C LYS A 203 -4.98 -3.19 11.23
N ASP A 204 -5.62 -2.28 11.93
CA ASP A 204 -7.07 -2.13 11.91
C ASP A 204 -7.48 -0.67 12.12
N ARG A 205 -7.90 -0.01 11.03
CA ARG A 205 -8.45 1.35 11.10
C ARG A 205 -9.91 1.37 11.57
N THR A 206 -10.56 0.22 11.59
CA THR A 206 -11.96 0.11 11.98
C THR A 206 -12.14 0.01 13.50
N GLY A 207 -11.11 -0.45 14.21
CA GLY A 207 -11.16 -0.77 15.65
C GLY A 207 -12.02 -2.00 15.99
N LEU A 208 -12.53 -2.72 14.98
CA LEU A 208 -13.39 -3.89 15.18
C LEU A 208 -12.63 -5.10 15.67
N PHE A 209 -11.37 -5.26 15.22
CA PHE A 209 -10.59 -6.50 15.36
C PHE A 209 -9.31 -6.33 16.18
N ASP A 210 -9.06 -5.14 16.70
CA ASP A 210 -7.86 -4.85 17.49
C ASP A 210 -7.77 -5.78 18.71
N GLY A 211 -6.62 -6.42 18.90
CA GLY A 211 -6.35 -7.37 19.98
C GLY A 211 -7.12 -8.68 19.92
N LYS A 212 -7.87 -8.96 18.85
CA LYS A 212 -8.66 -10.18 18.70
C LYS A 212 -7.90 -11.26 17.93
N TYR A 213 -8.13 -12.53 18.32
CA TYR A 213 -7.73 -13.74 17.61
C TYR A 213 -9.01 -14.48 17.25
N PHE A 214 -9.24 -14.71 15.94
CA PHE A 214 -10.51 -15.27 15.47
C PHE A 214 -10.34 -15.98 14.13
N THR A 215 -11.30 -16.81 13.77
CA THR A 215 -11.40 -17.38 12.43
C THR A 215 -12.25 -16.46 11.56
N ILE A 216 -11.77 -16.12 10.36
CA ILE A 216 -12.51 -15.31 9.41
C ILE A 216 -13.73 -16.09 8.91
N THR A 217 -14.90 -15.45 8.99
CA THR A 217 -16.20 -16.00 8.60
C THR A 217 -16.98 -14.98 7.76
N PRO A 218 -18.14 -15.34 7.20
CA PRO A 218 -19.02 -14.35 6.57
C PRO A 218 -19.40 -13.18 7.50
N GLU A 219 -19.50 -13.42 8.80
CA GLU A 219 -19.83 -12.35 9.75
C GLU A 219 -18.74 -11.30 9.83
N THR A 220 -17.45 -11.70 9.68
CA THR A 220 -16.33 -10.75 9.58
C THR A 220 -16.55 -9.71 8.46
N GLY A 221 -16.96 -10.16 7.26
CA GLY A 221 -17.27 -9.26 6.15
C GLY A 221 -18.48 -8.37 6.42
N LYS A 222 -19.53 -8.91 7.05
CA LYS A 222 -20.71 -8.12 7.43
C LYS A 222 -20.39 -7.05 8.49
N GLU A 223 -19.51 -7.36 9.45
CA GLU A 223 -19.06 -6.37 10.46
C GLU A 223 -18.30 -5.23 9.79
N ILE A 224 -17.40 -5.53 8.85
CA ILE A 224 -16.68 -4.52 8.07
C ILE A 224 -17.68 -3.65 7.27
N TYR A 225 -18.66 -4.27 6.59
CA TYR A 225 -19.67 -3.52 5.85
C TYR A 225 -20.50 -2.61 6.75
N ARG A 226 -20.95 -3.10 7.91
CA ARG A 226 -21.71 -2.27 8.88
C ARG A 226 -20.90 -1.06 9.33
N TRP A 227 -19.61 -1.25 9.54
CA TRP A 227 -18.72 -0.15 9.90
C TRP A 227 -18.62 0.87 8.76
N LEU A 228 -18.44 0.43 7.50
CA LEU A 228 -18.41 1.30 6.33
C LEU A 228 -19.72 2.08 6.18
N ALA A 229 -20.86 1.41 6.25
CA ALA A 229 -22.18 2.04 6.16
C ALA A 229 -22.47 3.02 7.32
N SER A 230 -21.90 2.79 8.51
CA SER A 230 -22.04 3.72 9.63
C SER A 230 -21.18 4.97 9.47
N SER A 231 -20.04 4.86 8.79
CA SER A 231 -19.14 5.99 8.51
C SER A 231 -19.69 6.90 7.40
N ASP A 232 -20.45 6.36 6.46
CA ASP A 232 -21.15 7.15 5.42
C ASP A 232 -22.26 8.04 6.00
N SER A 233 -22.84 7.64 7.14
CA SER A 233 -23.81 8.48 7.85
C SER A 233 -23.19 9.58 8.71
N ALA A 234 -21.87 9.50 9.01
CA ALA A 234 -21.10 10.59 9.58
C ALA A 234 -20.45 11.34 8.42
N SER A 235 -21.16 12.37 7.91
CA SER A 235 -20.76 13.22 6.78
C SER A 235 -19.24 13.26 6.55
N VAL A 236 -18.79 12.53 5.53
CA VAL A 236 -17.55 12.88 4.85
C VAL A 236 -17.76 14.32 4.39
N PRO A 237 -16.91 15.30 4.78
CA PRO A 237 -17.02 16.62 4.20
C PRO A 237 -16.91 16.40 2.68
N GLU A 238 -17.97 16.76 1.95
CA GLU A 238 -17.98 16.71 0.50
C GLU A 238 -16.65 17.26 0.02
N LYS A 239 -15.88 16.41 -0.65
CA LYS A 239 -14.71 16.85 -1.38
C LYS A 239 -15.28 17.76 -2.46
N LYS A 240 -15.36 19.06 -2.17
CA LYS A 240 -15.74 20.07 -3.14
C LYS A 240 -14.81 19.83 -4.33
N THR A 241 -15.36 19.22 -5.37
CA THR A 241 -14.72 19.17 -6.67
C THR A 241 -14.41 20.61 -7.02
N ALA A 242 -13.13 20.92 -7.07
CA ALA A 242 -12.71 22.21 -7.54
C ALA A 242 -13.31 22.41 -8.94
N PRO A 243 -14.02 23.51 -9.21
CA PRO A 243 -14.51 23.79 -10.54
C PRO A 243 -13.31 23.85 -11.49
N ALA A 244 -13.50 23.33 -12.70
CA ALA A 244 -12.51 23.41 -13.77
C ALA A 244 -11.97 24.85 -13.88
N PRO A 245 -10.67 25.05 -14.20
CA PRO A 245 -10.06 26.36 -14.17
C PRO A 245 -10.70 27.28 -15.21
N VAL A 246 -11.53 28.19 -14.73
CA VAL A 246 -11.93 29.37 -15.50
C VAL A 246 -10.72 30.28 -15.54
N LYS A 247 -10.25 30.60 -16.74
CA LYS A 247 -9.23 31.63 -16.97
C LYS A 247 -9.79 32.97 -16.48
N THR A 248 -9.32 33.45 -15.34
CA THR A 248 -9.45 34.84 -14.93
C THR A 248 -8.06 35.41 -14.73
N GLU A 249 -7.89 36.63 -15.24
CA GLU A 249 -6.71 37.47 -15.09
C GLU A 249 -6.33 37.68 -13.62
N PRO A 250 -5.05 37.93 -13.29
CA PRO A 250 -4.58 37.98 -11.93
C PRO A 250 -4.98 39.26 -11.22
N GLU A 251 -5.75 39.14 -10.15
CA GLU A 251 -5.83 40.16 -9.10
C GLU A 251 -4.68 39.99 -8.09
N PRO A 252 -4.17 41.06 -7.46
CA PRO A 252 -2.87 41.07 -6.81
C PRO A 252 -2.86 40.26 -5.51
N ALA A 253 -1.79 39.44 -5.35
CA ALA A 253 -1.50 38.59 -4.22
C ALA A 253 -1.33 39.41 -2.93
N GLU A 254 -2.06 39.03 -1.87
CA GLU A 254 -1.69 39.36 -0.51
C GLU A 254 -0.45 38.57 -0.08
N THR A 255 0.58 39.30 0.33
CA THR A 255 1.88 38.81 0.75
C THR A 255 1.76 38.11 2.12
N THR A 256 1.87 36.79 2.15
CA THR A 256 2.27 36.07 3.36
C THR A 256 3.79 35.88 3.33
N ASP A 257 4.51 36.54 4.24
CA ASP A 257 5.97 36.55 4.42
C ASP A 257 6.55 35.21 4.97
N ALA A 258 6.00 34.08 4.61
CA ALA A 258 6.48 32.78 5.08
C ALA A 258 7.50 32.20 4.08
N VAL A 259 8.77 32.15 4.50
CA VAL A 259 9.85 31.54 3.76
C VAL A 259 9.66 30.01 3.69
N THR A 260 9.72 29.42 2.49
CA THR A 260 9.57 27.97 2.29
C THR A 260 10.92 27.25 2.30
N VAL A 261 10.89 25.91 2.52
CA VAL A 261 12.10 25.07 2.46
C VAL A 261 12.75 25.12 1.09
N GLU A 262 11.95 25.22 0.02
CA GLU A 262 12.43 25.30 -1.37
C GLU A 262 13.22 26.61 -1.62
N GLN A 263 12.78 27.72 -1.03
CA GLN A 263 13.49 29.00 -1.11
C GLN A 263 14.84 28.96 -0.38
N VAL A 264 14.86 28.34 0.79
CA VAL A 264 16.10 28.11 1.57
C VAL A 264 17.06 27.18 0.81
N ASP A 265 16.55 26.09 0.22
CA ASP A 265 17.36 25.13 -0.55
C ASP A 265 17.99 25.78 -1.79
N ALA A 266 17.21 26.58 -2.54
CA ALA A 266 17.72 27.33 -3.69
C ALA A 266 18.83 28.30 -3.29
N LEU A 267 18.64 29.01 -2.18
CA LEU A 267 19.61 29.97 -1.65
C LEU A 267 20.90 29.27 -1.22
N ILE A 268 20.81 28.21 -0.42
CA ILE A 268 21.98 27.46 0.06
C ILE A 268 22.75 26.84 -1.11
N LYS A 269 22.06 26.24 -2.08
CA LYS A 269 22.68 25.70 -3.31
C LYS A 269 23.43 26.78 -4.10
N SER A 270 22.87 27.98 -4.21
CA SER A 270 23.55 29.09 -4.91
C SER A 270 24.81 29.56 -4.15
N ARG A 271 24.77 29.59 -2.82
CA ARG A 271 25.90 29.98 -1.97
C ARG A 271 27.02 28.92 -1.94
N VAL A 272 26.68 27.64 -2.11
CA VAL A 272 27.64 26.52 -2.13
C VAL A 272 28.24 26.31 -3.54
N ALA A 273 27.63 26.86 -4.57
CA ALA A 273 28.11 26.71 -5.95
C ALA A 273 29.39 27.50 -6.17
N GLY A 274 30.49 26.80 -6.46
CA GLY A 274 31.79 27.40 -6.81
C GLY A 274 32.70 27.80 -5.63
N VAL A 275 32.30 27.48 -4.39
CA VAL A 275 33.12 27.77 -3.19
C VAL A 275 34.16 26.66 -2.86
N THR A 276 35.21 27.02 -2.15
CA THR A 276 36.25 26.10 -1.70
C THR A 276 35.74 25.12 -0.62
N PRO A 277 36.44 23.98 -0.39
CA PRO A 277 36.07 23.04 0.68
C PRO A 277 36.04 23.65 2.08
N GLU A 278 36.88 24.62 2.37
CA GLU A 278 36.92 25.35 3.63
C GLU A 278 35.70 26.24 3.82
N GLU A 279 35.33 27.02 2.82
CA GLU A 279 34.13 27.87 2.82
C GLU A 279 32.88 27.06 2.94
N LYS A 280 32.81 25.88 2.32
CA LYS A 280 31.67 24.95 2.44
C LYS A 280 31.50 24.43 3.88
N LYS A 281 32.63 24.16 4.59
CA LYS A 281 32.58 23.78 6.00
C LYS A 281 32.05 24.90 6.89
N GLN A 282 32.39 26.14 6.56
CA GLN A 282 31.93 27.32 7.27
C GLN A 282 30.38 27.50 7.10
N ILE A 283 29.85 27.40 5.88
CA ILE A 283 28.41 27.45 5.61
C ILE A 283 27.65 26.36 6.39
N ILE A 284 28.22 25.14 6.46
CA ILE A 284 27.62 24.05 7.24
C ILE A 284 27.66 24.34 8.75
N ALA A 285 28.70 24.99 9.26
CA ALA A 285 28.78 25.36 10.66
C ALA A 285 27.74 26.44 11.01
N GLU A 286 27.59 27.44 10.18
CA GLU A 286 26.58 28.52 10.33
C GLU A 286 25.15 27.96 10.28
N LEU A 287 24.86 27.03 9.36
CA LEU A 287 23.57 26.31 9.31
C LEU A 287 23.27 25.56 10.63
N LYS A 288 24.29 24.90 11.19
CA LYS A 288 24.13 24.19 12.47
C LYS A 288 23.89 25.11 13.64
N GLU A 289 24.50 26.29 13.65
CA GLU A 289 24.33 27.29 14.69
C GLU A 289 22.91 27.86 14.68
N ILE A 290 22.36 28.15 13.49
CA ILE A 290 21.02 28.76 13.34
C ILE A 290 19.90 27.71 13.53
N ALA A 291 20.08 26.54 12.96
CA ALA A 291 19.03 25.52 12.85
C ALA A 291 19.18 24.32 13.79
N GLY A 292 20.28 24.24 14.56
CA GLY A 292 20.62 23.08 15.37
C GLY A 292 21.01 21.84 14.55
N THR A 293 20.94 21.89 13.20
CA THR A 293 21.22 20.78 12.29
C THR A 293 21.76 21.29 10.95
N ALA A 294 22.62 20.49 10.33
CA ALA A 294 23.04 20.74 8.94
C ALA A 294 22.00 20.28 7.89
N ASN A 295 20.97 19.53 8.31
CA ASN A 295 19.92 19.03 7.43
C ASN A 295 18.67 19.91 7.49
N TYR A 296 18.76 21.10 6.88
CA TYR A 296 17.67 22.07 6.82
C TYR A 296 16.43 21.58 6.06
N MET A 297 16.54 20.56 5.20
CA MET A 297 15.41 19.96 4.46
C MET A 297 14.35 19.30 5.36
N LYS A 298 14.67 19.04 6.63
CA LYS A 298 13.75 18.47 7.63
C LYS A 298 13.15 19.50 8.58
N ILE A 299 13.45 20.78 8.39
CA ILE A 299 12.94 21.86 9.24
C ILE A 299 11.54 22.23 8.80
N THR A 300 10.59 22.14 9.70
CA THR A 300 9.17 22.51 9.48
C THR A 300 8.78 23.80 10.19
N ASP A 301 9.65 24.35 11.04
CA ASP A 301 9.40 25.61 11.77
C ASP A 301 9.63 26.81 10.86
N PRO A 302 8.59 27.61 10.53
CA PRO A 302 8.70 28.76 9.63
C PRO A 302 9.66 29.85 10.17
N GLY A 303 9.78 29.98 11.49
CA GLY A 303 10.68 30.95 12.12
C GLY A 303 12.16 30.59 11.89
N VAL A 304 12.49 29.30 11.98
CA VAL A 304 13.84 28.80 11.73
C VAL A 304 14.17 28.91 10.22
N LEU A 305 13.22 28.59 9.34
CA LEU A 305 13.43 28.74 7.89
C LEU A 305 13.68 30.21 7.50
N LYS A 306 12.92 31.13 8.11
CA LYS A 306 13.11 32.57 7.90
C LYS A 306 14.50 33.01 8.42
N ALA A 307 14.92 32.57 9.59
CA ALA A 307 16.24 32.92 10.14
C ALA A 307 17.40 32.43 9.25
N ILE A 308 17.31 31.22 8.68
CA ILE A 308 18.29 30.72 7.73
C ILE A 308 18.27 31.58 6.45
N TYR A 309 17.08 31.84 5.92
CA TYR A 309 16.94 32.62 4.69
C TYR A 309 17.51 34.03 4.83
N ASP A 310 17.18 34.74 5.91
CA ASP A 310 17.64 36.11 6.17
C ASP A 310 19.18 36.14 6.37
N HIS A 311 19.76 35.14 7.05
CA HIS A 311 21.20 35.04 7.25
C HIS A 311 21.99 34.84 5.94
N PHE A 312 21.50 33.95 5.07
CA PHE A 312 22.22 33.64 3.82
C PHE A 312 21.80 34.51 2.62
N ASN A 313 20.74 35.31 2.73
CA ASN A 313 20.30 36.24 1.69
C ASN A 313 20.87 37.65 1.81
N GLY A 314 21.42 38.01 3.00
CA GLY A 314 22.14 39.25 3.23
C GLY A 314 23.58 39.08 2.84
#